data_9f6a7593c31dc5d5701a1937f7d2920b
#
_entry.id   9f6a7593c31dc5d5701a1937f7d2920b
#
_cell.length_a   1.000
_cell.length_b   1.000
_cell.length_c   1.000
_cell.angle_alpha   90.00
_cell.angle_beta   90.00
_cell.angle_gamma   90.00
#
_symmetry.space_group_name_H-M   'P 1'
#
loop_
_entity.id
_entity.type
_entity.pdbx_description
1 polymer ?
#
loop_
_entity_poly.entity_id
_entity_poly.type
_entity_poly.pdbx_seq_one_letter_code
_entity_poly.pdbx_strand_id
1 'polypeptide(L)'
;MDVDSQPMMEETILVGDDLMMGPPSPVIPPEIAAHVLEGVELCDGILRNLFLCLQINDIEPFCQDELALYRQCAEKRDKVLRVRLQESEHKLGLSMPIDLAKERITQLEAEATSLERHLILASGAEGIEGFRRRWSLHGRMTDTKKRLESLKQGMENRKKDEHDQPPKVKPSTQKRWFFW
;
A
#
# COMPACT_ATOMS: atom_id res chain seq x y z
N MET A 1 25.24 -29.59 -40.23
CA MET A 1 24.31 -28.43 -40.27
C MET A 1 23.30 -28.61 -39.19
N ASP A 2 23.63 -28.10 -38.02
CA ASP A 2 22.75 -28.20 -36.84
C ASP A 2 21.72 -27.06 -36.91
N VAL A 3 20.48 -27.43 -37.20
CA VAL A 3 19.35 -26.52 -37.38
C VAL A 3 18.57 -26.29 -36.09
N ASP A 4 19.02 -26.85 -34.96
CA ASP A 4 18.23 -26.92 -33.70
C ASP A 4 18.74 -26.03 -32.58
N SER A 5 19.33 -24.88 -32.88
CA SER A 5 19.78 -23.93 -31.84
C SER A 5 19.03 -22.59 -31.87
N GLN A 6 17.74 -22.60 -32.17
CA GLN A 6 16.92 -21.46 -31.77
C GLN A 6 16.53 -21.68 -30.29
N PRO A 7 16.89 -20.74 -29.39
CA PRO A 7 16.29 -20.77 -28.07
C PRO A 7 14.79 -20.59 -28.29
N MET A 8 14.03 -21.68 -28.06
CA MET A 8 12.60 -21.53 -27.89
C MET A 8 12.41 -20.49 -26.77
N MET A 9 11.91 -19.32 -27.13
CA MET A 9 11.26 -18.48 -26.16
C MET A 9 10.12 -19.34 -25.62
N GLU A 10 10.33 -19.93 -24.44
CA GLU A 10 9.23 -20.49 -23.67
C GLU A 10 8.30 -19.32 -23.40
N GLU A 11 7.25 -19.20 -24.22
CA GLU A 11 6.15 -18.32 -23.92
C GLU A 11 5.60 -18.75 -22.58
N THR A 12 5.88 -17.94 -21.56
CA THR A 12 5.41 -18.23 -20.20
C THR A 12 3.90 -18.10 -20.22
N ILE A 13 3.21 -19.22 -20.28
CA ILE A 13 1.73 -19.25 -20.23
C ILE A 13 1.30 -18.84 -18.82
N LEU A 14 0.57 -17.73 -18.74
CA LEU A 14 -0.02 -17.27 -17.48
C LEU A 14 -1.24 -18.12 -17.17
N VAL A 15 -1.29 -18.66 -15.96
CA VAL A 15 -2.44 -19.42 -15.45
C VAL A 15 -3.20 -18.59 -14.42
N GLY A 16 -4.44 -18.98 -14.09
CA GLY A 16 -5.24 -18.27 -13.09
C GLY A 16 -4.51 -18.08 -11.75
N ASP A 17 -3.62 -18.99 -11.41
CA ASP A 17 -2.75 -18.92 -10.25
C ASP A 17 -1.76 -17.76 -10.25
N ASP A 18 -1.32 -17.30 -11.41
CA ASP A 18 -0.40 -16.17 -11.53
C ASP A 18 -1.01 -14.84 -11.06
N LEU A 19 -2.33 -14.68 -11.13
CA LEU A 19 -3.02 -13.55 -10.52
C LEU A 19 -2.94 -13.55 -8.99
N MET A 20 -2.83 -14.74 -8.40
CA MET A 20 -2.79 -14.94 -6.95
C MET A 20 -1.35 -14.91 -6.39
N MET A 21 -0.34 -14.93 -7.26
CA MET A 21 1.08 -14.96 -6.87
C MET A 21 1.69 -13.57 -6.69
N GLY A 22 1.02 -12.52 -7.14
CA GLY A 22 1.45 -11.13 -6.91
C GLY A 22 1.34 -10.72 -5.45
N PRO A 23 2.06 -9.69 -5.02
CA PRO A 23 1.84 -9.11 -3.71
C PRO A 23 0.39 -8.65 -3.62
N PRO A 24 -0.30 -8.87 -2.48
CA PRO A 24 -1.70 -8.48 -2.35
C PRO A 24 -1.83 -6.96 -2.52
N SER A 25 -2.98 -6.53 -3.05
CA SER A 25 -3.31 -5.10 -3.06
C SER A 25 -3.27 -4.54 -1.64
N PRO A 26 -2.80 -3.30 -1.44
CA PRO A 26 -2.72 -2.72 -0.11
C PRO A 26 -4.11 -2.56 0.50
N VAL A 27 -4.22 -2.81 1.80
CA VAL A 27 -5.46 -2.56 2.55
C VAL A 27 -5.57 -1.06 2.81
N ILE A 28 -6.66 -0.46 2.34
CA ILE A 28 -6.92 0.98 2.49
C ILE A 28 -7.88 1.19 3.65
N PRO A 29 -7.46 1.89 4.72
CA PRO A 29 -8.37 2.24 5.81
C PRO A 29 -9.51 3.13 5.32
N PRO A 30 -10.76 2.91 5.79
CA PRO A 30 -11.92 3.68 5.32
C PRO A 30 -11.81 5.19 5.58
N GLU A 31 -11.10 5.59 6.63
CA GLU A 31 -10.95 6.99 7.04
C GLU A 31 -10.19 7.83 5.99
N ILE A 32 -9.28 7.21 5.25
CA ILE A 32 -8.45 7.88 4.24
C ILE A 32 -8.76 7.43 2.81
N ALA A 33 -9.72 6.51 2.64
CA ALA A 33 -10.00 5.87 1.35
C ALA A 33 -10.36 6.88 0.25
N ALA A 34 -11.20 7.86 0.55
CA ALA A 34 -11.61 8.89 -0.41
C ALA A 34 -10.41 9.64 -0.99
N HIS A 35 -9.44 10.01 -0.14
CA HIS A 35 -8.25 10.74 -0.55
C HIS A 35 -7.22 9.85 -1.28
N VAL A 36 -7.05 8.63 -0.82
CA VAL A 36 -6.09 7.68 -1.41
C VAL A 36 -6.54 7.22 -2.79
N LEU A 37 -7.86 7.01 -2.99
CA LEU A 37 -8.44 6.53 -4.24
C LEU A 37 -8.69 7.63 -5.28
N GLU A 38 -8.64 8.89 -4.88
CA GLU A 38 -8.94 10.02 -5.77
C GLU A 38 -8.06 10.00 -7.04
N GLY A 39 -8.70 9.88 -8.22
CA GLY A 39 -8.02 9.87 -9.51
C GLY A 39 -7.06 8.67 -9.75
N VAL A 40 -7.19 7.59 -8.97
CA VAL A 40 -6.48 6.33 -9.25
C VAL A 40 -7.29 5.50 -10.24
N GLU A 41 -6.63 5.03 -11.29
CA GLU A 41 -7.22 4.06 -12.20
C GLU A 41 -7.35 2.70 -11.52
N LEU A 42 -8.58 2.23 -11.34
CA LEU A 42 -8.90 0.97 -10.65
C LEU A 42 -8.86 -0.27 -11.55
N CYS A 43 -8.51 -0.10 -12.82
CA CYS A 43 -8.45 -1.16 -13.83
C CYS A 43 -9.80 -1.80 -14.17
N ASP A 44 -10.92 -1.12 -13.90
CA ASP A 44 -12.27 -1.68 -14.04
C ASP A 44 -12.57 -2.13 -15.47
N GLY A 45 -12.18 -1.33 -16.48
CA GLY A 45 -12.39 -1.66 -17.88
C GLY A 45 -11.62 -2.92 -18.30
N ILE A 46 -10.37 -3.04 -17.88
CA ILE A 46 -9.51 -4.20 -18.19
C ILE A 46 -10.01 -5.42 -17.45
N LEU A 47 -10.39 -5.30 -16.19
CA LEU A 47 -10.97 -6.38 -15.40
C LEU A 47 -12.29 -6.89 -16.02
N ARG A 48 -13.14 -5.96 -16.49
CA ARG A 48 -14.38 -6.32 -17.20
C ARG A 48 -14.09 -7.11 -18.47
N ASN A 49 -13.10 -6.71 -19.26
CA ASN A 49 -12.72 -7.42 -20.48
C ASN A 49 -12.21 -8.84 -20.17
N LEU A 50 -11.40 -8.98 -19.11
CA LEU A 50 -10.94 -10.28 -18.62
C LEU A 50 -12.15 -11.17 -18.24
N PHE A 51 -13.12 -10.67 -17.48
CA PHE A 51 -14.32 -11.44 -17.12
C PHE A 51 -15.17 -11.82 -18.34
N LEU A 52 -15.30 -10.93 -19.32
CA LEU A 52 -16.02 -11.24 -20.56
C LEU A 52 -15.31 -12.34 -21.36
N CYS A 53 -13.97 -12.32 -21.41
CA CYS A 53 -13.21 -13.42 -22.02
C CYS A 53 -13.46 -14.74 -21.31
N LEU A 54 -13.35 -14.75 -19.97
CA LEU A 54 -13.53 -15.94 -19.12
C LEU A 54 -14.95 -16.51 -19.11
N GLN A 55 -15.94 -15.72 -19.49
CA GLN A 55 -17.33 -16.22 -19.64
C GLN A 55 -17.52 -17.12 -20.88
N ILE A 56 -16.68 -16.94 -21.87
CA ILE A 56 -16.82 -17.62 -23.18
C ILE A 56 -15.70 -18.64 -23.39
N ASN A 57 -14.52 -18.38 -22.83
CA ASN A 57 -13.30 -19.11 -23.07
C ASN A 57 -12.64 -19.54 -21.77
N ASP A 58 -11.79 -20.55 -21.84
CA ASP A 58 -10.87 -20.89 -20.77
C ASP A 58 -9.69 -19.90 -20.68
N ILE A 59 -9.03 -19.84 -19.51
CA ILE A 59 -7.86 -19.00 -19.30
C ILE A 59 -6.77 -19.35 -20.32
N GLU A 60 -6.55 -20.63 -20.52
CA GLU A 60 -5.56 -21.17 -21.46
C GLU A 60 -6.23 -21.79 -22.67
N PRO A 61 -5.84 -21.39 -23.89
CA PRO A 61 -4.87 -20.35 -24.26
C PRO A 61 -5.49 -18.97 -24.53
N PHE A 62 -6.79 -18.79 -24.37
CA PHE A 62 -7.55 -17.72 -25.00
C PHE A 62 -7.50 -16.35 -24.31
N CYS A 63 -7.42 -16.31 -22.96
CA CYS A 63 -7.53 -15.06 -22.20
C CYS A 63 -6.16 -14.58 -21.65
N GLN A 64 -5.07 -14.97 -22.27
CA GLN A 64 -3.71 -14.63 -21.81
C GLN A 64 -3.41 -13.14 -21.90
N ASP A 65 -3.83 -12.49 -22.98
CA ASP A 65 -3.59 -11.07 -23.19
C ASP A 65 -4.35 -10.21 -22.17
N GLU A 66 -5.62 -10.52 -21.92
CA GLU A 66 -6.43 -9.84 -20.91
C GLU A 66 -5.88 -10.05 -19.50
N LEU A 67 -5.39 -11.25 -19.22
CA LEU A 67 -4.76 -11.60 -17.95
C LEU A 67 -3.47 -10.78 -17.75
N ALA A 68 -2.61 -10.72 -18.76
CA ALA A 68 -1.37 -9.94 -18.72
C ALA A 68 -1.65 -8.44 -18.55
N LEU A 69 -2.61 -7.90 -19.30
CA LEU A 69 -3.01 -6.50 -19.20
C LEU A 69 -3.56 -6.16 -17.80
N TYR A 70 -4.43 -7.02 -17.25
CA TYR A 70 -4.96 -6.82 -15.92
C TYR A 70 -3.85 -6.84 -14.86
N ARG A 71 -2.94 -7.80 -14.92
CA ARG A 71 -1.78 -7.90 -14.01
C ARG A 71 -0.93 -6.64 -14.05
N GLN A 72 -0.55 -6.17 -15.24
CA GLN A 72 0.23 -4.95 -15.40
C GLN A 72 -0.48 -3.71 -14.83
N CYS A 73 -1.78 -3.59 -15.09
CA CYS A 73 -2.59 -2.50 -14.55
C CYS A 73 -2.67 -2.57 -13.02
N ALA A 74 -2.95 -3.74 -12.45
CA ALA A 74 -3.03 -3.96 -11.02
C ALA A 74 -1.70 -3.62 -10.31
N GLU A 75 -0.58 -4.03 -10.86
CA GLU A 75 0.75 -3.71 -10.32
C GLU A 75 1.01 -2.19 -10.30
N LYS A 76 0.67 -1.48 -11.38
CA LYS A 76 0.78 -0.02 -11.45
C LYS A 76 -0.14 0.67 -10.42
N ARG A 77 -1.40 0.25 -10.38
CA ARG A 77 -2.38 0.73 -9.41
C ARG A 77 -1.89 0.58 -7.98
N ASP A 78 -1.47 -0.63 -7.63
CA ASP A 78 -1.06 -0.97 -6.26
C ASP A 78 0.21 -0.23 -5.84
N LYS A 79 1.12 0.03 -6.78
CA LYS A 79 2.28 0.88 -6.53
C LYS A 79 1.88 2.32 -6.19
N VAL A 80 0.95 2.91 -6.95
CA VAL A 80 0.44 4.26 -6.69
C VAL A 80 -0.29 4.30 -5.35
N LEU A 81 -1.12 3.31 -5.06
CA LEU A 81 -1.87 3.23 -3.79
C LEU A 81 -0.92 3.14 -2.58
N ARG A 82 0.16 2.35 -2.66
CA ARG A 82 1.16 2.27 -1.58
C ARG A 82 1.85 3.61 -1.31
N VAL A 83 2.22 4.33 -2.36
CA VAL A 83 2.82 5.66 -2.21
C VAL A 83 1.84 6.63 -1.53
N ARG A 84 0.59 6.69 -2.00
CA ARG A 84 -0.43 7.57 -1.44
C ARG A 84 -0.79 7.23 0.00
N LEU A 85 -0.80 5.95 0.36
CA LEU A 85 -1.00 5.53 1.74
C LEU A 85 0.12 6.04 2.64
N GLN A 86 1.37 5.93 2.22
CA GLN A 86 2.53 6.43 2.96
C GLN A 86 2.49 7.96 3.10
N GLU A 87 2.18 8.68 2.02
CA GLU A 87 2.03 10.13 2.04
C GLU A 87 0.88 10.59 2.96
N SER A 88 -0.24 9.85 2.94
CA SER A 88 -1.39 10.12 3.81
C SER A 88 -1.02 9.95 5.29
N GLU A 89 -0.35 8.84 5.65
CA GLU A 89 0.11 8.61 7.01
C GLU A 89 1.14 9.66 7.45
N HIS A 90 2.05 10.07 6.57
CA HIS A 90 2.98 11.16 6.84
C HIS A 90 2.27 12.48 7.13
N LYS A 91 1.29 12.85 6.31
CA LYS A 91 0.46 14.06 6.51
C LYS A 91 -0.32 14.01 7.83
N LEU A 92 -0.86 12.83 8.18
CA LEU A 92 -1.51 12.62 9.48
C LEU A 92 -0.53 12.84 10.63
N GLY A 93 0.71 12.35 10.52
CA GLY A 93 1.76 12.59 11.50
C GLY A 93 2.08 14.07 11.71
N LEU A 94 2.03 14.88 10.65
CA LEU A 94 2.25 16.33 10.71
C LEU A 94 1.08 17.08 11.36
N SER A 95 -0.17 16.70 11.08
CA SER A 95 -1.37 17.49 11.37
C SER A 95 -2.23 16.98 12.52
N MET A 96 -2.19 15.68 12.82
CA MET A 96 -3.03 15.04 13.83
C MET A 96 -2.62 15.45 15.26
N PRO A 97 -3.57 15.57 16.21
CA PRO A 97 -3.25 15.70 17.62
C PRO A 97 -2.30 14.59 18.11
N ILE A 98 -1.34 14.92 18.97
CA ILE A 98 -0.28 14.00 19.40
C ILE A 98 -0.84 12.74 20.03
N ASP A 99 -1.91 12.83 20.79
CA ASP A 99 -2.52 11.68 21.48
C ASP A 99 -3.15 10.71 20.47
N LEU A 100 -3.87 11.23 19.46
CA LEU A 100 -4.44 10.43 18.38
C LEU A 100 -3.36 9.82 17.49
N ALA A 101 -2.26 10.55 17.24
CA ALA A 101 -1.14 10.01 16.50
C ALA A 101 -0.44 8.85 17.24
N LYS A 102 -0.29 8.93 18.56
CA LYS A 102 0.22 7.83 19.40
C LYS A 102 -0.71 6.63 19.40
N GLU A 103 -2.02 6.85 19.50
CA GLU A 103 -3.01 5.78 19.41
C GLU A 103 -2.91 5.06 18.06
N ARG A 104 -2.80 5.80 16.95
CA ARG A 104 -2.64 5.23 15.62
C ARG A 104 -1.33 4.45 15.47
N ILE A 105 -0.22 4.93 16.06
CA ILE A 105 1.04 4.17 16.12
C ILE A 105 0.80 2.82 16.82
N THR A 106 0.15 2.84 17.99
CA THR A 106 -0.14 1.61 18.74
C THR A 106 -1.00 0.63 17.94
N GLN A 107 -1.98 1.13 17.19
CA GLN A 107 -2.82 0.32 16.30
C GLN A 107 -2.00 -0.33 15.18
N LEU A 108 -1.14 0.44 14.48
CA LEU A 108 -0.29 -0.08 13.42
C LEU A 108 0.77 -1.07 13.94
N GLU A 109 1.33 -0.85 15.13
CA GLU A 109 2.26 -1.77 15.80
C GLU A 109 1.56 -3.08 16.20
N ALA A 110 0.34 -3.00 16.70
CA ALA A 110 -0.47 -4.18 17.01
C ALA A 110 -0.82 -4.98 15.75
N GLU A 111 -1.20 -4.29 14.65
CA GLU A 111 -1.45 -4.92 13.36
C GLU A 111 -0.19 -5.62 12.82
N ALA A 112 0.96 -4.96 12.83
CA ALA A 112 2.23 -5.54 12.40
C ALA A 112 2.60 -6.79 13.22
N THR A 113 2.44 -6.73 14.55
CA THR A 113 2.69 -7.86 15.45
C THR A 113 1.73 -9.03 15.18
N SER A 114 0.46 -8.74 14.90
CA SER A 114 -0.53 -9.76 14.52
C SER A 114 -0.14 -10.44 13.21
N LEU A 115 0.26 -9.66 12.20
CA LEU A 115 0.71 -10.20 10.90
C LEU A 115 1.98 -11.04 11.03
N GLU A 116 2.93 -10.66 11.89
CA GLU A 116 4.13 -11.47 12.20
C GLU A 116 3.76 -12.82 12.81
N ARG A 117 2.84 -12.84 13.77
CA ARG A 117 2.34 -14.09 14.36
C ARG A 117 1.69 -14.99 13.31
N HIS A 118 0.84 -14.43 12.45
CA HIS A 118 0.21 -15.17 11.36
C HIS A 118 1.24 -15.70 10.36
N LEU A 119 2.31 -14.94 10.08
CA LEU A 119 3.39 -15.37 9.19
C LEU A 119 4.16 -16.56 9.79
N ILE A 120 4.44 -16.52 11.11
CA ILE A 120 5.07 -17.64 11.82
C ILE A 120 4.17 -18.90 11.75
N LEU A 121 2.87 -18.74 12.01
CA LEU A 121 1.92 -19.85 11.91
C LEU A 121 1.83 -20.41 10.48
N ALA A 122 1.89 -19.55 9.48
CA ALA A 122 1.87 -19.95 8.07
C ALA A 122 3.19 -20.60 7.61
N SER A 123 4.28 -20.50 8.38
CA SER A 123 5.57 -21.14 8.02
C SER A 123 5.50 -22.66 8.09
N GLY A 124 4.61 -23.21 8.90
CA GLY A 124 4.38 -24.66 8.98
C GLY A 124 3.50 -25.25 7.87
N ALA A 125 2.91 -24.40 7.01
CA ALA A 125 2.11 -24.88 5.89
C ALA A 125 2.98 -25.11 4.66
N GLU A 126 2.92 -26.34 4.13
CA GLU A 126 3.67 -26.74 2.94
C GLU A 126 2.88 -26.50 1.65
N GLY A 127 3.58 -26.60 0.51
CA GLY A 127 2.97 -26.48 -0.82
C GLY A 127 2.64 -25.05 -1.27
N ILE A 128 1.94 -24.95 -2.41
CA ILE A 128 1.62 -23.68 -3.07
C ILE A 128 0.72 -22.81 -2.19
N GLU A 129 -0.26 -23.39 -1.52
CA GLU A 129 -1.15 -22.66 -0.63
C GLU A 129 -0.40 -22.03 0.58
N GLY A 130 0.52 -22.77 1.17
CA GLY A 130 1.38 -22.26 2.23
C GLY A 130 2.27 -21.13 1.73
N PHE A 131 2.83 -21.25 0.53
CA PHE A 131 3.62 -20.20 -0.11
C PHE A 131 2.79 -18.94 -0.37
N ARG A 132 1.61 -19.06 -1.02
CA ARG A 132 0.71 -17.93 -1.29
C ARG A 132 0.32 -17.19 -0.01
N ARG A 133 -0.03 -17.95 1.04
CA ARG A 133 -0.41 -17.37 2.33
C ARG A 133 0.75 -16.58 2.94
N ARG A 134 1.96 -17.14 2.96
CA ARG A 134 3.16 -16.42 3.46
C ARG A 134 3.46 -15.19 2.63
N TRP A 135 3.39 -15.28 1.31
CA TRP A 135 3.62 -14.16 0.41
C TRP A 135 2.63 -13.01 0.67
N SER A 136 1.35 -13.33 0.77
CA SER A 136 0.30 -12.36 1.08
C SER A 136 0.52 -11.68 2.44
N LEU A 137 0.80 -12.46 3.48
CA LEU A 137 1.04 -11.93 4.83
C LEU A 137 2.30 -11.07 4.88
N HIS A 138 3.36 -11.47 4.19
CA HIS A 138 4.60 -10.69 4.09
C HIS A 138 4.38 -9.34 3.40
N GLY A 139 3.63 -9.32 2.30
CA GLY A 139 3.27 -8.08 1.61
C GLY A 139 2.50 -7.12 2.51
N ARG A 140 1.45 -7.61 3.17
CA ARG A 140 0.66 -6.81 4.13
C ARG A 140 1.49 -6.29 5.30
N MET A 141 2.33 -7.13 5.88
CA MET A 141 3.24 -6.73 6.96
C MET A 141 4.19 -5.62 6.51
N THR A 142 4.75 -5.74 5.30
CA THR A 142 5.65 -4.74 4.73
C THR A 142 4.93 -3.41 4.52
N ASP A 143 3.70 -3.43 4.01
CA ASP A 143 2.89 -2.23 3.80
C ASP A 143 2.55 -1.57 5.14
N THR A 144 2.15 -2.33 6.16
CA THR A 144 1.86 -1.81 7.52
C THR A 144 3.10 -1.19 8.17
N LYS A 145 4.28 -1.83 8.06
CA LYS A 145 5.54 -1.29 8.58
C LYS A 145 5.93 0.03 7.90
N LYS A 146 5.78 0.13 6.59
CA LYS A 146 6.05 1.37 5.85
C LYS A 146 5.09 2.51 6.22
N ARG A 147 3.81 2.21 6.43
CA ARG A 147 2.83 3.18 6.93
C ARG A 147 3.20 3.69 8.32
N LEU A 148 3.57 2.78 9.22
CA LEU A 148 4.03 3.12 10.57
C LEU A 148 5.27 4.03 10.55
N GLU A 149 6.24 3.72 9.71
CA GLU A 149 7.46 4.52 9.54
C GLU A 149 7.13 5.93 9.01
N SER A 150 6.26 6.02 7.99
CA SER A 150 5.82 7.30 7.43
C SER A 150 5.11 8.17 8.45
N LEU A 151 4.24 7.58 9.29
CA LEU A 151 3.56 8.28 10.38
C LEU A 151 4.56 8.82 11.41
N LYS A 152 5.51 7.99 11.86
CA LYS A 152 6.58 8.38 12.79
C LYS A 152 7.43 9.50 12.22
N GLN A 153 7.81 9.42 10.96
CA GLN A 153 8.57 10.46 10.28
C GLN A 153 7.81 11.80 10.21
N GLY A 154 6.50 11.76 9.91
CA GLY A 154 5.65 12.96 9.96
C GLY A 154 5.65 13.63 11.34
N MET A 155 5.52 12.83 12.41
CA MET A 155 5.57 13.36 13.79
C MET A 155 6.95 13.95 14.16
N GLU A 156 8.03 13.36 13.68
CA GLU A 156 9.39 13.88 13.91
C GLU A 156 9.63 15.20 13.18
N ASN A 157 9.17 15.31 11.93
CA ASN A 157 9.26 16.53 11.16
C ASN A 157 8.47 17.67 11.83
N ARG A 158 7.28 17.39 12.32
CA ARG A 158 6.50 18.36 13.10
C ARG A 158 7.27 18.89 14.32
N LYS A 159 7.95 18.03 15.07
CA LYS A 159 8.73 18.45 16.24
C LYS A 159 9.91 19.37 15.85
N LYS A 160 10.53 19.11 14.70
CA LYS A 160 11.60 19.97 14.18
C LYS A 160 11.07 21.35 13.81
N ASP A 161 9.93 21.40 13.11
CA ASP A 161 9.28 22.66 12.71
C ASP A 161 8.84 23.49 13.92
N GLU A 162 8.38 22.84 15.00
CA GLU A 162 8.03 23.51 16.26
C GLU A 162 9.26 24.07 16.99
N HIS A 163 10.43 23.43 16.84
CA HIS A 163 11.68 23.86 17.48
C HIS A 163 12.37 25.00 16.72
N ASP A 164 12.24 25.02 15.39
CA ASP A 164 12.84 26.05 14.51
C ASP A 164 12.00 27.33 14.40
N GLN A 165 10.79 27.38 14.97
CA GLN A 165 10.00 28.61 15.04
C GLN A 165 10.57 29.52 16.14
N PRO A 166 10.97 30.77 15.79
CA PRO A 166 11.38 31.73 16.79
C PRO A 166 10.22 31.97 17.78
N PRO A 167 10.50 32.19 19.09
CA PRO A 167 9.47 32.34 20.10
C PRO A 167 8.48 33.41 19.68
N LYS A 168 7.21 33.06 19.52
CA LYS A 168 6.14 34.01 19.24
C LYS A 168 6.15 35.05 20.35
N VAL A 169 6.65 36.26 20.07
CA VAL A 169 6.58 37.41 20.95
C VAL A 169 5.10 37.68 21.22
N LYS A 170 4.67 37.41 22.43
CA LYS A 170 3.32 37.80 22.87
C LYS A 170 3.26 39.31 22.72
N PRO A 171 2.21 39.87 22.03
CA PRO A 171 2.09 41.29 21.96
C PRO A 171 1.99 41.83 23.39
N SER A 172 2.96 42.65 23.78
CA SER A 172 2.94 43.32 25.07
C SER A 172 1.70 44.20 25.09
N THR A 173 0.78 43.95 26.02
CA THR A 173 -0.33 44.77 26.33
C THR A 173 0.25 46.12 26.82
N GLN A 174 0.40 47.07 25.92
CA GLN A 174 0.67 48.46 26.28
C GLN A 174 -0.48 48.92 27.16
N LYS A 175 -0.21 49.03 28.47
CA LYS A 175 -1.09 49.75 29.41
C LYS A 175 -1.12 51.21 28.97
N ARG A 176 -2.21 51.66 28.32
CA ARG A 176 -2.49 53.06 28.10
C ARG A 176 -2.73 53.70 29.45
N TRP A 177 -1.75 54.46 29.91
CA TRP A 177 -1.93 55.39 31.03
C TRP A 177 -2.74 56.56 30.50
N PHE A 178 -3.98 56.69 30.96
CA PHE A 178 -4.75 57.91 30.80
C PHE A 178 -4.34 58.82 31.93
N PHE A 179 -3.66 59.93 31.60
CA PHE A 179 -3.52 61.07 32.48
C PHE A 179 -4.68 62.00 32.21
N TRP A 180 -5.36 62.41 33.27
CA TRP A 180 -6.21 63.59 33.39
C TRP A 180 -5.34 64.77 33.76
#